data_7f172a972c529171dd8e2bcfc6d34728
#
_entry.id   7f172a972c529171dd8e2bcfc6d34728
#
_cell.length_a   1.000
_cell.length_b   1.000
_cell.length_c   1.000
_cell.angle_alpha   90.00
_cell.angle_beta   90.00
_cell.angle_gamma   90.00
#
_symmetry.space_group_name_H-M   'P 1'
#
loop_
_entity.id
_entity.type
_entity.pdbx_description
1 polymer ?
#
loop_
_entity_poly.entity_id
_entity_poly.type
_entity_poly.pdbx_seq_one_letter_code
_entity_poly.pdbx_strand_id
1 'polypeptide(L)'
;MIGDIRETKECQLKDPMDLFHSGQVVKICAPMVRYSKLAFRTLVRKYSCDLCYTPMIVAADFVRSAKARDSEFTTNKGDHPLIVQFAAKEAQVLCDAARIICPFADGIDLNCGCPQRWAMSEGYGACLINKPELVKDMVKHVRRQIDNPKFSVSIKIRIHEDLKRTVDLCQKAEAAGVSWITVHGRSIEERHQPVHYDAIKIIKQSMSIPIVANGDIKSLKDAENVHHLTEADGKIKQMTFQWTAVAAFLYGEIGVILVLCLPFISPLRWQKIFMFPLWSKMAVFWNKMFLTIIVLLIVLFLDAVREVRKYSSVHVNEKAANVNSSAFDHIQMKLFRSQRNLYLSGFSLFLWLVLRRTVTLLTQLAKEMASHAALETQVNDATEAAKKYMAENERLQEALSGKGDSKKKVSTDATEEKLKEEIERLKAELQKTSNAFHKAKTEGAAVKKQSESLRREYDHLMKEFEQLQQRLNKAEDKKDL
;
A
#
# COMPACT_ATOMS: atom_id res chain seq x y z
N MET A 1 -18.88 20.10 28.38
CA MET A 1 -20.31 19.90 28.07
C MET A 1 -20.51 18.42 27.89
N ILE A 2 -21.17 17.81 28.85
CA ILE A 2 -21.51 16.39 28.93
C ILE A 2 -22.78 16.24 28.12
N GLY A 3 -22.72 15.55 27.00
CA GLY A 3 -23.84 15.30 26.10
C GLY A 3 -24.20 13.83 26.06
N ASP A 4 -25.37 13.54 26.61
CA ASP A 4 -26.29 12.40 26.36
C ASP A 4 -25.65 11.01 26.14
N ILE A 5 -25.57 10.28 27.22
CA ILE A 5 -25.53 8.81 27.23
C ILE A 5 -26.96 8.32 26.98
N ARG A 6 -27.35 8.16 25.71
CA ARG A 6 -28.49 7.34 25.35
C ARG A 6 -28.13 5.88 25.62
N GLU A 7 -28.93 5.24 26.44
CA GLU A 7 -28.92 3.81 26.73
C GLU A 7 -28.71 2.98 25.46
N THR A 8 -27.48 2.51 25.27
CA THR A 8 -27.21 1.54 24.22
C THR A 8 -27.53 0.16 24.77
N LYS A 9 -28.50 -0.52 24.17
CA LYS A 9 -28.75 -1.96 24.33
C LYS A 9 -27.42 -2.67 24.57
N GLU A 10 -27.33 -3.37 25.69
CA GLU A 10 -26.20 -4.25 26.00
C GLU A 10 -25.90 -5.10 24.76
N CYS A 11 -24.69 -4.99 24.25
CA CYS A 11 -24.22 -5.83 23.15
C CYS A 11 -24.10 -7.25 23.71
N GLN A 12 -25.18 -8.02 23.60
CA GLN A 12 -25.18 -9.44 23.98
C GLN A 12 -24.10 -10.12 23.13
N LEU A 13 -23.06 -10.63 23.80
CA LEU A 13 -22.07 -11.52 23.21
C LEU A 13 -22.85 -12.67 22.55
N LYS A 14 -22.77 -12.75 21.22
CA LYS A 14 -23.44 -13.82 20.48
C LYS A 14 -22.68 -15.12 20.68
N ASP A 15 -23.39 -16.18 21.04
CA ASP A 15 -22.77 -17.51 21.10
C ASP A 15 -22.39 -17.95 19.68
N PRO A 16 -21.09 -18.20 19.38
CA PRO A 16 -20.69 -18.70 18.08
C PRO A 16 -21.32 -20.05 17.72
N MET A 17 -21.71 -20.84 18.69
CA MET A 17 -22.39 -22.14 18.46
C MET A 17 -23.80 -21.97 17.87
N ASP A 18 -24.48 -20.88 18.17
CA ASP A 18 -25.79 -20.60 17.56
C ASP A 18 -25.70 -20.49 16.04
N LEU A 19 -24.55 -20.05 15.51
CA LEU A 19 -24.31 -19.97 14.06
C LEU A 19 -24.30 -21.37 13.42
N PHE A 20 -23.68 -22.33 14.07
CA PHE A 20 -23.60 -23.71 13.57
C PHE A 20 -24.94 -24.47 13.71
N HIS A 21 -25.73 -24.13 14.71
CA HIS A 21 -27.06 -24.73 14.92
C HIS A 21 -28.16 -24.12 14.02
N SER A 22 -27.88 -23.02 13.33
CA SER A 22 -28.84 -22.34 12.44
C SER A 22 -29.20 -23.13 11.17
N GLY A 23 -28.53 -24.25 10.90
CA GLY A 23 -28.68 -25.04 9.67
C GLY A 23 -28.11 -24.36 8.41
N GLN A 24 -27.49 -23.19 8.56
CA GLN A 24 -26.80 -22.49 7.47
C GLN A 24 -25.30 -22.68 7.55
N VAL A 25 -24.65 -22.74 6.39
CA VAL A 25 -23.19 -22.88 6.33
C VAL A 25 -22.51 -21.58 6.77
N VAL A 26 -21.80 -21.62 7.89
CA VAL A 26 -21.15 -20.46 8.50
C VAL A 26 -20.01 -19.91 7.63
N LYS A 27 -20.06 -18.62 7.33
CA LYS A 27 -19.02 -17.91 6.55
C LYS A 27 -18.01 -17.27 7.50
N ILE A 28 -16.78 -17.74 7.44
CA ILE A 28 -15.75 -17.43 8.42
C ILE A 28 -14.60 -16.65 7.78
N CYS A 29 -14.17 -15.56 8.43
CA CYS A 29 -12.95 -14.84 8.09
C CYS A 29 -11.73 -15.56 8.69
N ALA A 30 -10.80 -16.01 7.84
CA ALA A 30 -9.58 -16.71 8.25
C ALA A 30 -8.72 -15.89 9.22
N PRO A 31 -8.03 -16.53 10.18
CA PRO A 31 -6.91 -15.91 10.89
C PRO A 31 -5.76 -15.69 9.89
N MET A 32 -5.42 -14.43 9.66
CA MET A 32 -4.39 -14.03 8.70
C MET A 32 -3.42 -13.06 9.35
N VAL A 33 -2.16 -13.46 9.51
CA VAL A 33 -1.09 -12.61 10.07
C VAL A 33 -1.02 -11.31 9.25
N ARG A 34 -1.00 -10.15 9.92
CA ARG A 34 -1.02 -8.79 9.39
C ARG A 34 -2.35 -8.33 8.76
N TYR A 35 -3.26 -9.22 8.37
CA TYR A 35 -4.47 -8.84 7.61
C TYR A 35 -5.75 -8.84 8.45
N SER A 36 -6.04 -9.86 9.25
CA SER A 36 -7.30 -9.97 10.00
C SER A 36 -7.36 -9.08 11.26
N LYS A 37 -6.80 -7.85 11.19
CA LYS A 37 -6.94 -6.80 12.20
C LYS A 37 -8.34 -6.16 12.16
N LEU A 38 -8.69 -5.38 13.16
CA LEU A 38 -10.04 -4.81 13.36
C LEU A 38 -10.63 -4.18 12.09
N ALA A 39 -9.87 -3.30 11.40
CA ALA A 39 -10.36 -2.64 10.19
C ALA A 39 -10.78 -3.62 9.08
N PHE A 40 -10.02 -4.70 8.90
CA PHE A 40 -10.34 -5.75 7.94
C PHE A 40 -11.56 -6.57 8.39
N ARG A 41 -11.65 -6.95 9.66
CA ARG A 41 -12.81 -7.67 10.20
C ARG A 41 -14.09 -6.85 10.07
N THR A 42 -14.04 -5.56 10.40
CA THR A 42 -15.15 -4.61 10.19
C THR A 42 -15.59 -4.57 8.72
N LEU A 43 -14.61 -4.59 7.79
CA LEU A 43 -14.92 -4.59 6.36
C LEU A 43 -15.62 -5.89 5.93
N VAL A 44 -15.08 -7.06 6.30
CA VAL A 44 -15.65 -8.35 5.85
C VAL A 44 -17.03 -8.61 6.45
N ARG A 45 -17.33 -8.08 7.64
CA ARG A 45 -18.68 -8.14 8.22
C ARG A 45 -19.71 -7.41 7.38
N LYS A 46 -19.36 -6.28 6.72
CA LYS A 46 -20.22 -5.61 5.74
C LYS A 46 -20.56 -6.50 4.53
N TYR A 47 -19.78 -7.56 4.31
CA TYR A 47 -19.99 -8.55 3.25
C TYR A 47 -20.53 -9.89 3.78
N SER A 48 -21.33 -9.84 4.84
CA SER A 48 -22.02 -11.00 5.43
C SER A 48 -21.04 -12.10 5.88
N CYS A 49 -19.93 -11.73 6.51
CA CYS A 49 -19.09 -12.66 7.24
C CYS A 49 -19.69 -12.86 8.62
N ASP A 50 -19.98 -14.11 8.96
CA ASP A 50 -20.72 -14.46 10.18
C ASP A 50 -19.78 -14.50 11.40
N LEU A 51 -18.57 -15.07 11.25
CA LEU A 51 -17.59 -15.26 12.31
C LEU A 51 -16.22 -14.77 11.87
N CYS A 52 -15.53 -14.00 12.72
CA CYS A 52 -14.19 -13.48 12.41
C CYS A 52 -13.14 -14.01 13.39
N TYR A 53 -11.93 -14.21 12.86
CA TYR A 53 -10.74 -14.52 13.64
C TYR A 53 -9.78 -13.34 13.66
N THR A 54 -9.04 -13.16 14.78
CA THR A 54 -7.88 -12.27 14.82
C THR A 54 -6.71 -12.86 14.02
N PRO A 55 -5.62 -12.10 13.76
CA PRO A 55 -4.33 -12.70 13.45
C PRO A 55 -3.89 -13.67 14.55
N MET A 56 -3.01 -14.60 14.21
CA MET A 56 -2.37 -15.47 15.21
C MET A 56 -1.48 -14.64 16.14
N ILE A 57 -1.72 -14.72 17.44
CA ILE A 57 -1.02 -14.01 18.50
C ILE A 57 -0.22 -15.01 19.33
N VAL A 58 1.03 -14.70 19.70
CA VAL A 58 1.81 -15.54 20.60
C VAL A 58 1.30 -15.32 22.03
N ALA A 59 0.73 -16.40 22.64
CA ALA A 59 0.08 -16.30 23.94
C ALA A 59 1.05 -15.85 25.05
N ALA A 60 2.29 -16.33 25.05
CA ALA A 60 3.30 -15.95 26.03
C ALA A 60 3.61 -14.46 26.04
N ASP A 61 3.75 -13.85 24.84
CA ASP A 61 4.01 -12.41 24.72
C ASP A 61 2.78 -11.58 25.09
N PHE A 62 1.60 -12.09 24.71
CA PHE A 62 0.32 -11.46 25.05
C PHE A 62 0.07 -11.40 26.56
N VAL A 63 0.35 -12.47 27.29
CA VAL A 63 0.22 -12.52 28.75
C VAL A 63 1.25 -11.61 29.43
N ARG A 64 2.51 -11.67 28.97
CA ARG A 64 3.63 -10.98 29.62
C ARG A 64 3.62 -9.47 29.48
N SER A 65 3.15 -8.94 28.34
CA SER A 65 3.33 -7.53 27.96
C SER A 65 2.01 -6.84 27.60
N ALA A 66 1.62 -5.80 28.36
CA ALA A 66 0.49 -4.93 28.04
C ALA A 66 0.67 -4.27 26.65
N LYS A 67 1.90 -3.81 26.33
CA LYS A 67 2.22 -3.21 25.04
C LYS A 67 2.02 -4.20 23.88
N ALA A 68 2.35 -5.49 24.07
CA ALA A 68 2.10 -6.53 23.09
C ALA A 68 0.58 -6.75 22.91
N ARG A 69 -0.19 -6.75 23.98
CA ARG A 69 -1.66 -6.84 23.92
C ARG A 69 -2.26 -5.72 23.09
N ASP A 70 -1.91 -4.48 23.37
CA ASP A 70 -2.44 -3.30 22.69
C ASP A 70 -2.07 -3.24 21.21
N SER A 71 -0.90 -3.76 20.83
CA SER A 71 -0.45 -3.82 19.43
C SER A 71 -1.13 -4.93 18.62
N GLU A 72 -1.41 -6.08 19.23
CA GLU A 72 -1.88 -7.27 18.53
C GLU A 72 -3.39 -7.46 18.61
N PHE A 73 -4.02 -7.00 19.68
CA PHE A 73 -5.45 -7.14 19.91
C PHE A 73 -6.17 -5.82 19.99
N THR A 74 -7.10 -5.59 19.08
CA THR A 74 -8.03 -4.48 19.08
C THR A 74 -9.41 -4.98 18.65
N THR A 75 -10.46 -4.55 19.33
CA THR A 75 -11.84 -4.89 19.03
C THR A 75 -12.79 -3.74 19.36
N ASN A 76 -14.06 -3.84 18.97
CA ASN A 76 -15.14 -2.92 19.32
C ASN A 76 -16.48 -3.65 19.42
N LYS A 77 -17.52 -2.98 19.89
CA LYS A 77 -18.88 -3.55 20.07
C LYS A 77 -19.49 -4.16 18.81
N GLY A 78 -19.07 -3.76 17.61
CA GLY A 78 -19.55 -4.31 16.34
C GLY A 78 -18.73 -5.47 15.79
N ASP A 79 -17.66 -5.88 16.48
CA ASP A 79 -16.75 -6.92 16.01
C ASP A 79 -17.04 -8.30 16.64
N HIS A 80 -18.31 -8.62 16.78
CA HIS A 80 -18.79 -9.92 17.33
C HIS A 80 -19.63 -10.68 16.31
N PRO A 81 -19.61 -12.04 16.31
CA PRO A 81 -18.75 -12.94 17.11
C PRO A 81 -17.29 -12.90 16.68
N LEU A 82 -16.38 -12.85 17.65
CA LEU A 82 -14.93 -12.76 17.45
C LEU A 82 -14.19 -13.88 18.16
N ILE A 83 -13.33 -14.60 17.44
CA ILE A 83 -12.42 -15.61 17.98
C ILE A 83 -10.99 -15.10 17.92
N VAL A 84 -10.30 -15.15 19.06
CA VAL A 84 -8.90 -14.78 19.16
C VAL A 84 -8.01 -15.99 18.98
N GLN A 85 -7.22 -16.01 17.90
CA GLN A 85 -6.32 -17.14 17.64
C GLN A 85 -4.98 -16.98 18.35
N PHE A 86 -4.62 -17.95 19.14
CA PHE A 86 -3.35 -18.02 19.87
C PHE A 86 -2.40 -19.10 19.34
N ALA A 87 -1.11 -18.79 19.32
CA ALA A 87 -0.02 -19.73 19.29
C ALA A 87 0.44 -19.98 20.73
N ALA A 88 0.27 -21.19 21.24
CA ALA A 88 0.66 -21.59 22.59
C ALA A 88 1.30 -22.96 22.59
N LYS A 89 2.13 -23.26 23.57
CA LYS A 89 2.78 -24.57 23.79
C LYS A 89 2.60 -25.09 25.22
N GLU A 90 1.96 -24.32 26.09
CA GLU A 90 1.71 -24.61 27.49
C GLU A 90 0.25 -24.31 27.84
N ALA A 91 -0.38 -25.22 28.58
CA ALA A 91 -1.80 -25.12 28.95
C ALA A 91 -2.08 -23.88 29.80
N GLN A 92 -1.23 -23.59 30.79
CA GLN A 92 -1.39 -22.46 31.68
C GLN A 92 -1.33 -21.13 30.91
N VAL A 93 -0.35 -20.95 30.04
CA VAL A 93 -0.17 -19.71 29.26
C VAL A 93 -1.36 -19.46 28.31
N LEU A 94 -1.90 -20.52 27.69
CA LEU A 94 -3.11 -20.41 26.87
C LEU A 94 -4.32 -20.00 27.72
N CYS A 95 -4.45 -20.58 28.91
CA CYS A 95 -5.52 -20.27 29.83
C CYS A 95 -5.46 -18.83 30.33
N ASP A 96 -4.29 -18.33 30.69
CA ASP A 96 -4.09 -16.93 31.12
C ASP A 96 -4.41 -15.95 30.00
N ALA A 97 -4.03 -16.26 28.77
CA ALA A 97 -4.43 -15.49 27.60
C ALA A 97 -5.95 -15.50 27.39
N ALA A 98 -6.59 -16.66 27.56
CA ALA A 98 -8.04 -16.81 27.43
C ALA A 98 -8.79 -16.00 28.51
N ARG A 99 -8.31 -15.98 29.74
CA ARG A 99 -8.88 -15.16 30.84
C ARG A 99 -8.83 -13.66 30.52
N ILE A 100 -7.72 -13.19 29.98
CA ILE A 100 -7.57 -11.78 29.59
C ILE A 100 -8.57 -11.40 28.48
N ILE A 101 -8.84 -12.32 27.54
CA ILE A 101 -9.68 -12.08 26.37
C ILE A 101 -11.17 -12.32 26.62
N CYS A 102 -11.54 -13.17 27.55
CA CYS A 102 -12.91 -13.59 27.82
C CYS A 102 -13.92 -12.43 27.94
N PRO A 103 -13.60 -11.26 28.51
CA PRO A 103 -14.50 -10.11 28.54
C PRO A 103 -14.70 -9.39 27.18
N PHE A 104 -13.84 -9.64 26.19
CA PHE A 104 -13.75 -8.87 24.97
C PHE A 104 -13.96 -9.66 23.67
N ALA A 105 -14.07 -10.97 23.77
CA ALA A 105 -14.23 -11.87 22.62
C ALA A 105 -15.11 -13.06 22.98
N ASP A 106 -15.66 -13.71 21.96
CA ASP A 106 -16.62 -14.79 22.10
C ASP A 106 -15.95 -16.18 22.21
N GLY A 107 -14.63 -16.20 22.07
CA GLY A 107 -13.84 -17.44 22.22
C GLY A 107 -12.39 -17.29 21.80
N ILE A 108 -11.67 -18.41 21.96
CA ILE A 108 -10.29 -18.55 21.49
C ILE A 108 -10.16 -19.71 20.50
N ASP A 109 -9.10 -19.65 19.72
CA ASP A 109 -8.67 -20.72 18.83
C ASP A 109 -7.19 -21.04 19.04
N LEU A 110 -6.86 -22.31 19.22
CA LEU A 110 -5.48 -22.77 19.28
C LEU A 110 -4.95 -23.07 17.87
N ASN A 111 -3.90 -22.37 17.46
CA ASN A 111 -3.26 -22.65 16.19
C ASN A 111 -2.40 -23.90 16.24
N CYS A 112 -2.85 -24.96 15.58
CA CYS A 112 -2.13 -26.21 15.36
C CYS A 112 -1.80 -26.46 13.88
N GLY A 113 -1.80 -25.41 13.04
CA GLY A 113 -1.65 -25.60 11.59
C GLY A 113 -0.65 -24.68 10.90
N CYS A 114 -0.01 -23.75 11.60
CA CYS A 114 0.97 -22.82 11.01
C CYS A 114 2.28 -23.56 10.65
N PRO A 115 2.67 -23.67 9.35
CA PRO A 115 3.86 -24.41 8.93
C PRO A 115 5.11 -23.52 8.85
N GLN A 116 5.09 -22.32 9.41
CA GLN A 116 6.23 -21.41 9.36
C GLN A 116 7.36 -21.91 10.24
N ARG A 117 8.59 -21.84 9.73
CA ARG A 117 9.79 -22.38 10.41
C ARG A 117 9.95 -21.83 11.83
N TRP A 118 9.80 -20.50 11.99
CA TRP A 118 9.93 -19.86 13.31
C TRP A 118 8.89 -20.40 14.32
N ALA A 119 7.65 -20.58 13.89
CA ALA A 119 6.60 -21.09 14.78
C ALA A 119 6.87 -22.54 15.19
N MET A 120 7.30 -23.35 14.23
CA MET A 120 7.61 -24.78 14.48
C MET A 120 8.86 -24.94 15.35
N SER A 121 9.92 -24.12 15.15
CA SER A 121 11.13 -24.16 15.97
C SER A 121 10.88 -23.75 17.42
N GLU A 122 9.93 -22.85 17.64
CA GLU A 122 9.50 -22.42 18.98
C GLU A 122 8.50 -23.39 19.66
N GLY A 123 8.06 -24.42 18.95
CA GLY A 123 7.08 -25.39 19.47
C GLY A 123 5.63 -25.00 19.27
N TYR A 124 5.33 -24.04 18.40
CA TYR A 124 3.98 -23.56 18.05
C TYR A 124 3.47 -24.15 16.72
N GLY A 125 2.20 -23.92 16.44
CA GLY A 125 1.61 -24.18 15.15
C GLY A 125 1.57 -25.66 14.77
N ALA A 126 2.03 -25.99 13.56
CA ALA A 126 1.86 -27.33 13.01
C ALA A 126 2.63 -28.45 13.74
N CYS A 127 3.62 -28.11 14.58
CA CYS A 127 4.28 -29.12 15.40
C CYS A 127 3.33 -29.75 16.45
N LEU A 128 2.23 -29.06 16.81
CA LEU A 128 1.27 -29.53 17.80
C LEU A 128 0.40 -30.67 17.28
N ILE A 129 0.21 -30.86 15.96
CA ILE A 129 -0.59 -31.95 15.43
C ILE A 129 -0.01 -33.31 15.80
N ASN A 130 1.30 -33.39 16.02
CA ASN A 130 2.00 -34.61 16.48
C ASN A 130 1.99 -34.78 18.00
N LYS A 131 1.29 -33.92 18.75
CA LYS A 131 1.21 -33.93 20.22
C LYS A 131 -0.26 -33.88 20.69
N PRO A 132 -1.10 -34.86 20.32
CA PRO A 132 -2.54 -34.81 20.56
C PRO A 132 -2.90 -34.76 22.05
N GLU A 133 -2.12 -35.35 22.94
CA GLU A 133 -2.37 -35.29 24.38
C GLU A 133 -2.11 -33.88 24.94
N LEU A 134 -1.09 -33.16 24.41
CA LEU A 134 -0.83 -31.79 24.80
C LEU A 134 -1.96 -30.85 24.33
N VAL A 135 -2.47 -31.02 23.09
CA VAL A 135 -3.62 -30.28 22.57
C VAL A 135 -4.86 -30.50 23.43
N LYS A 136 -5.14 -31.79 23.76
CA LYS A 136 -6.23 -32.17 24.65
C LYS A 136 -6.10 -31.52 26.04
N ASP A 137 -4.91 -31.53 26.64
CA ASP A 137 -4.66 -30.94 27.95
C ASP A 137 -4.87 -29.39 27.90
N MET A 138 -4.34 -28.71 26.90
CA MET A 138 -4.53 -27.26 26.70
C MET A 138 -6.03 -26.92 26.59
N VAL A 139 -6.79 -27.60 25.77
CA VAL A 139 -8.24 -27.36 25.60
C VAL A 139 -8.98 -27.63 26.91
N LYS A 140 -8.71 -28.74 27.54
CA LYS A 140 -9.35 -29.13 28.80
C LYS A 140 -9.04 -28.15 29.94
N HIS A 141 -7.81 -27.65 29.99
CA HIS A 141 -7.40 -26.65 30.98
C HIS A 141 -8.17 -25.32 30.82
N VAL A 142 -8.29 -24.84 29.61
CA VAL A 142 -9.08 -23.61 29.33
C VAL A 142 -10.55 -23.83 29.69
N ARG A 143 -11.15 -24.95 29.26
CA ARG A 143 -12.55 -25.27 29.56
C ARG A 143 -12.89 -25.34 31.04
N ARG A 144 -11.94 -25.81 31.85
CA ARG A 144 -12.12 -25.91 33.31
C ARG A 144 -11.98 -24.59 34.04
N GLN A 145 -11.25 -23.63 33.46
CA GLN A 145 -10.85 -22.41 34.15
C GLN A 145 -11.66 -21.17 33.69
N ILE A 146 -12.39 -21.27 32.60
CA ILE A 146 -13.28 -20.21 32.10
C ILE A 146 -14.73 -20.56 32.43
N ASP A 147 -15.30 -19.84 33.37
CA ASP A 147 -16.65 -20.12 33.88
C ASP A 147 -17.78 -19.69 32.91
N ASN A 148 -17.45 -19.00 31.80
CA ASN A 148 -18.43 -18.59 30.80
C ASN A 148 -18.79 -19.73 29.85
N PRO A 149 -20.01 -20.31 29.94
CA PRO A 149 -20.43 -21.46 29.11
C PRO A 149 -20.55 -21.10 27.62
N LYS A 150 -20.76 -19.81 27.30
CA LYS A 150 -20.84 -19.31 25.93
C LYS A 150 -19.48 -19.02 25.30
N PHE A 151 -18.39 -19.07 26.08
CA PHE A 151 -17.06 -18.86 25.57
C PHE A 151 -16.56 -20.07 24.81
N SER A 152 -16.39 -19.91 23.49
CA SER A 152 -15.99 -21.00 22.60
C SER A 152 -14.48 -21.28 22.65
N VAL A 153 -14.11 -22.55 22.55
CA VAL A 153 -12.72 -22.98 22.39
C VAL A 153 -12.62 -23.83 21.14
N SER A 154 -11.89 -23.38 20.12
CA SER A 154 -11.68 -24.10 18.87
C SER A 154 -10.20 -24.40 18.63
N ILE A 155 -9.92 -25.31 17.70
CA ILE A 155 -8.57 -25.56 17.20
C ILE A 155 -8.54 -25.48 15.68
N LYS A 156 -7.41 -25.01 15.15
CA LYS A 156 -7.18 -24.99 13.69
C LYS A 156 -5.99 -25.85 13.34
N ILE A 157 -6.23 -26.93 12.58
CA ILE A 157 -5.24 -27.98 12.27
C ILE A 157 -4.93 -28.06 10.77
N ARG A 158 -3.87 -28.81 10.45
CA ARG A 158 -3.60 -29.44 9.16
C ARG A 158 -3.79 -30.94 9.27
N ILE A 159 -3.95 -31.60 8.14
CA ILE A 159 -4.00 -33.08 8.12
C ILE A 159 -2.59 -33.68 8.20
N HIS A 160 -2.48 -34.90 8.71
CA HIS A 160 -1.31 -35.74 8.56
C HIS A 160 -1.39 -36.49 7.21
N GLU A 161 -0.29 -37.05 6.74
CA GLU A 161 -0.28 -37.98 5.61
C GLU A 161 -1.12 -39.22 5.95
N ASP A 162 -0.94 -39.75 7.16
CA ASP A 162 -1.84 -40.77 7.71
C ASP A 162 -3.06 -40.10 8.36
N LEU A 163 -4.19 -40.17 7.68
CA LEU A 163 -5.44 -39.54 8.13
C LEU A 163 -5.95 -40.08 9.46
N LYS A 164 -5.63 -41.36 9.81
CA LYS A 164 -6.02 -41.94 11.10
C LYS A 164 -5.45 -41.15 12.28
N ARG A 165 -4.22 -40.62 12.15
CA ARG A 165 -3.60 -39.76 13.18
C ARG A 165 -4.33 -38.44 13.33
N THR A 166 -4.86 -37.92 12.21
CA THR A 166 -5.64 -36.69 12.25
C THR A 166 -6.99 -36.93 12.93
N VAL A 167 -7.65 -38.01 12.64
CA VAL A 167 -8.90 -38.40 13.31
C VAL A 167 -8.69 -38.63 14.81
N ASP A 168 -7.62 -39.31 15.23
CA ASP A 168 -7.27 -39.50 16.65
C ASP A 168 -7.07 -38.12 17.36
N LEU A 169 -6.34 -37.20 16.74
CA LEU A 169 -6.19 -35.85 17.27
C LEU A 169 -7.55 -35.15 17.43
N CYS A 170 -8.42 -35.24 16.42
CA CYS A 170 -9.74 -34.60 16.44
C CYS A 170 -10.64 -35.21 17.54
N GLN A 171 -10.66 -36.52 17.69
CA GLN A 171 -11.43 -37.23 18.73
C GLN A 171 -10.95 -36.86 20.14
N LYS A 172 -9.64 -36.75 20.34
CA LYS A 172 -9.08 -36.31 21.62
C LYS A 172 -9.41 -34.87 21.95
N ALA A 173 -9.42 -33.99 20.93
CA ALA A 173 -9.83 -32.60 21.10
C ALA A 173 -11.33 -32.46 21.39
N GLU A 174 -12.18 -33.26 20.71
CA GLU A 174 -13.61 -33.32 20.98
C GLU A 174 -13.89 -33.80 22.41
N ALA A 175 -13.23 -34.86 22.86
CA ALA A 175 -13.32 -35.37 24.23
C ALA A 175 -12.81 -34.36 25.30
N ALA A 176 -11.98 -33.40 24.89
CA ALA A 176 -11.55 -32.31 25.76
C ALA A 176 -12.54 -31.14 25.84
N GLY A 177 -13.60 -31.14 25.01
CA GLY A 177 -14.64 -30.13 24.97
C GLY A 177 -14.38 -28.97 23.98
N VAL A 178 -13.70 -29.26 22.88
CA VAL A 178 -13.55 -28.29 21.78
C VAL A 178 -14.92 -28.00 21.16
N SER A 179 -15.21 -26.72 20.85
CA SER A 179 -16.49 -26.30 20.28
C SER A 179 -16.63 -26.69 18.80
N TRP A 180 -15.56 -26.50 18.03
CA TRP A 180 -15.44 -26.93 16.62
C TRP A 180 -13.97 -27.09 16.23
N ILE A 181 -13.71 -27.76 15.12
CA ILE A 181 -12.38 -27.94 14.56
C ILE A 181 -12.33 -27.37 13.16
N THR A 182 -11.35 -26.50 12.88
CA THR A 182 -11.05 -26.01 11.53
C THR A 182 -9.95 -26.85 10.90
N VAL A 183 -10.25 -27.53 9.78
CA VAL A 183 -9.34 -28.44 9.10
C VAL A 183 -8.86 -27.83 7.79
N HIS A 184 -7.54 -27.59 7.68
CA HIS A 184 -6.91 -27.31 6.39
C HIS A 184 -6.55 -28.64 5.73
N GLY A 185 -7.17 -28.93 4.59
CA GLY A 185 -7.02 -30.20 3.87
C GLY A 185 -5.68 -30.36 3.14
N ARG A 186 -4.57 -29.95 3.78
CA ARG A 186 -3.19 -30.16 3.31
C ARG A 186 -2.31 -30.56 4.48
N SER A 187 -1.31 -31.41 4.24
CA SER A 187 -0.26 -31.70 5.21
C SER A 187 0.68 -30.50 5.41
N ILE A 188 1.68 -30.64 6.26
CA ILE A 188 2.68 -29.58 6.54
C ILE A 188 3.56 -29.35 5.29
N GLU A 189 3.88 -30.41 4.58
CA GLU A 189 4.76 -30.46 3.43
C GLU A 189 4.07 -29.92 2.17
N GLU A 190 2.76 -30.07 2.07
CA GLU A 190 1.94 -29.73 0.89
C GLU A 190 1.56 -28.28 0.82
N ARG A 191 2.50 -27.37 0.48
CA ARG A 191 2.20 -25.94 0.39
C ARG A 191 1.39 -25.54 -0.85
N HIS A 192 1.62 -26.23 -1.98
CA HIS A 192 1.07 -25.87 -3.29
C HIS A 192 0.28 -27.01 -3.95
N GLN A 193 0.17 -28.14 -3.27
CA GLN A 193 -0.63 -29.25 -3.77
C GLN A 193 -2.14 -28.96 -3.68
N PRO A 194 -3.00 -29.64 -4.40
CA PRO A 194 -4.45 -29.56 -4.26
C PRO A 194 -4.90 -29.84 -2.82
N VAL A 195 -6.06 -29.32 -2.45
CA VAL A 195 -6.66 -29.56 -1.14
C VAL A 195 -7.34 -30.93 -1.15
N HIS A 196 -7.08 -31.74 -0.15
CA HIS A 196 -7.75 -33.04 0.07
C HIS A 196 -9.11 -32.83 0.76
N TYR A 197 -10.15 -32.51 -0.02
CA TYR A 197 -11.51 -32.30 0.49
C TYR A 197 -12.16 -33.62 0.98
N ASP A 198 -11.80 -34.76 0.41
CA ASP A 198 -12.15 -36.12 0.85
C ASP A 198 -11.67 -36.38 2.29
N ALA A 199 -10.46 -35.97 2.63
CA ALA A 199 -9.96 -36.05 3.99
C ALA A 199 -10.81 -35.23 4.98
N ILE A 200 -11.24 -34.02 4.58
CA ILE A 200 -12.12 -33.18 5.42
C ILE A 200 -13.48 -33.88 5.60
N LYS A 201 -14.01 -34.50 4.55
CA LYS A 201 -15.27 -35.26 4.63
C LYS A 201 -15.19 -36.44 5.61
N ILE A 202 -14.12 -37.23 5.55
CA ILE A 202 -13.89 -38.35 6.47
C ILE A 202 -13.80 -37.86 7.92
N ILE A 203 -13.09 -36.75 8.17
CA ILE A 203 -13.02 -36.13 9.50
C ILE A 203 -14.41 -35.68 9.95
N LYS A 204 -15.21 -35.02 9.08
CA LYS A 204 -16.57 -34.57 9.39
C LYS A 204 -17.46 -35.78 9.80
N GLN A 205 -17.40 -36.86 9.06
CA GLN A 205 -18.16 -38.07 9.36
C GLN A 205 -17.74 -38.81 10.64
N SER A 206 -16.52 -38.54 11.12
CA SER A 206 -15.96 -39.14 12.34
C SER A 206 -16.18 -38.32 13.60
N MET A 207 -16.77 -37.10 13.50
CA MET A 207 -16.96 -36.15 14.59
C MET A 207 -18.42 -35.80 14.81
N SER A 208 -18.81 -35.57 16.07
CA SER A 208 -20.16 -35.08 16.43
C SER A 208 -20.21 -33.52 16.50
N ILE A 209 -19.06 -32.89 16.67
CA ILE A 209 -18.93 -31.43 16.69
C ILE A 209 -18.82 -30.83 15.29
N PRO A 210 -19.08 -29.49 15.12
CA PRO A 210 -18.94 -28.84 13.85
C PRO A 210 -17.50 -28.90 13.30
N ILE A 211 -17.39 -29.15 11.99
CA ILE A 211 -16.13 -29.13 11.25
C ILE A 211 -16.17 -27.96 10.24
N VAL A 212 -15.10 -27.18 10.23
CA VAL A 212 -14.92 -26.02 9.34
C VAL A 212 -13.88 -26.33 8.28
N ALA A 213 -14.29 -26.32 7.01
CA ALA A 213 -13.40 -26.58 5.88
C ALA A 213 -12.52 -25.36 5.57
N ASN A 214 -11.23 -25.59 5.36
CA ASN A 214 -10.25 -24.59 4.97
C ASN A 214 -9.31 -25.12 3.88
N GLY A 215 -8.99 -24.26 2.92
CA GLY A 215 -8.09 -24.49 1.79
C GLY A 215 -8.72 -24.04 0.47
N ASP A 216 -8.01 -23.20 -0.29
CA ASP A 216 -8.34 -22.69 -1.63
C ASP A 216 -9.75 -22.11 -1.84
N ILE A 217 -10.45 -21.73 -0.80
CA ILE A 217 -11.79 -21.12 -0.88
C ILE A 217 -11.65 -19.62 -1.14
N LYS A 218 -11.69 -19.24 -2.41
CA LYS A 218 -11.46 -17.85 -2.88
C LYS A 218 -12.74 -17.12 -3.26
N SER A 219 -13.78 -17.87 -3.66
CA SER A 219 -15.07 -17.35 -4.11
C SER A 219 -16.24 -17.96 -3.33
N LEU A 220 -17.46 -17.43 -3.50
CA LEU A 220 -18.66 -18.06 -2.96
C LEU A 220 -18.95 -19.40 -3.66
N LYS A 221 -18.67 -19.49 -4.97
CA LYS A 221 -18.82 -20.72 -5.73
C LYS A 221 -17.89 -21.82 -5.20
N ASP A 222 -16.61 -21.48 -4.91
CA ASP A 222 -15.70 -22.45 -4.28
C ASP A 222 -16.24 -22.89 -2.92
N ALA A 223 -16.81 -21.95 -2.20
CA ALA A 223 -17.39 -22.20 -0.91
C ALA A 223 -18.61 -23.15 -0.98
N GLU A 224 -19.47 -23.02 -1.97
CA GLU A 224 -20.61 -23.93 -2.23
C GLU A 224 -20.08 -25.32 -2.64
N ASN A 225 -19.14 -25.37 -3.57
CA ASN A 225 -18.52 -26.63 -4.01
C ASN A 225 -17.86 -27.37 -2.85
N VAL A 226 -17.10 -26.66 -1.99
CA VAL A 226 -16.44 -27.28 -0.83
C VAL A 226 -17.47 -27.82 0.16
N HIS A 227 -18.59 -27.12 0.37
CA HIS A 227 -19.66 -27.64 1.21
C HIS A 227 -20.25 -28.95 0.66
N HIS A 228 -20.54 -28.99 -0.64
CA HIS A 228 -21.04 -30.20 -1.29
C HIS A 228 -20.06 -31.36 -1.23
N LEU A 229 -18.76 -31.10 -1.33
CA LEU A 229 -17.71 -32.11 -1.28
C LEU A 229 -17.44 -32.66 0.13
N THR A 230 -17.52 -31.76 1.14
CA THR A 230 -17.06 -32.07 2.51
C THR A 230 -18.17 -32.23 3.53
N GLU A 231 -19.36 -31.73 3.24
CA GLU A 231 -20.50 -31.65 4.18
C GLU A 231 -20.17 -30.84 5.46
N ALA A 232 -19.13 -29.99 5.41
CA ALA A 232 -18.66 -29.22 6.55
C ALA A 232 -19.64 -28.12 6.94
N ASP A 233 -19.78 -27.84 8.23
CA ASP A 233 -20.71 -26.88 8.82
C ASP A 233 -20.31 -25.42 8.60
N GLY A 234 -19.04 -25.19 8.35
CA GLY A 234 -18.48 -23.88 8.07
C GLY A 234 -17.36 -23.89 7.06
N LYS A 235 -17.02 -22.72 6.52
CA LYS A 235 -15.98 -22.54 5.51
C LYS A 235 -15.20 -21.25 5.68
N ILE A 236 -13.87 -21.33 5.58
CA ILE A 236 -12.96 -20.20 5.72
C ILE A 236 -12.57 -19.66 4.35
N LYS A 237 -12.83 -18.37 4.11
CA LYS A 237 -12.46 -17.67 2.89
C LYS A 237 -11.11 -16.97 3.03
N GLN A 238 -10.20 -17.17 2.05
CA GLN A 238 -8.95 -16.44 1.91
C GLN A 238 -9.07 -15.32 0.89
N MET A 239 -8.41 -14.16 1.16
CA MET A 239 -8.30 -13.08 0.16
C MET A 239 -7.32 -13.44 -0.96
N THR A 240 -7.66 -13.08 -2.19
CA THR A 240 -6.76 -13.20 -3.34
C THR A 240 -5.62 -12.19 -3.25
N PHE A 241 -4.38 -12.66 -3.32
CA PHE A 241 -3.14 -11.87 -3.22
C PHE A 241 -3.03 -10.74 -4.26
N GLN A 242 -3.57 -10.95 -5.46
CA GLN A 242 -3.50 -10.01 -6.58
C GLN A 242 -3.97 -8.59 -6.24
N TRP A 243 -5.15 -8.44 -5.65
CA TRP A 243 -5.72 -7.11 -5.33
C TRP A 243 -5.09 -6.49 -4.07
N THR A 244 -4.55 -7.32 -3.18
CA THR A 244 -3.75 -6.84 -2.05
C THR A 244 -2.44 -6.23 -2.52
N ALA A 245 -1.79 -6.83 -3.53
CA ALA A 245 -0.57 -6.28 -4.14
C ALA A 245 -0.85 -4.94 -4.84
N VAL A 246 -1.96 -4.83 -5.59
CA VAL A 246 -2.37 -3.56 -6.23
C VAL A 246 -2.66 -2.48 -5.19
N ALA A 247 -3.34 -2.81 -4.10
CA ALA A 247 -3.62 -1.86 -3.02
C ALA A 247 -2.32 -1.42 -2.32
N ALA A 248 -1.38 -2.33 -2.04
CA ALA A 248 -0.09 -2.00 -1.45
C ALA A 248 0.74 -1.10 -2.37
N PHE A 249 0.71 -1.35 -3.69
CA PHE A 249 1.34 -0.49 -4.68
C PHE A 249 0.74 0.92 -4.68
N LEU A 250 -0.58 1.04 -4.68
CA LEU A 250 -1.30 2.33 -4.60
C LEU A 250 -0.91 3.13 -3.35
N TYR A 251 -0.86 2.50 -2.17
CA TYR A 251 -0.42 3.18 -0.95
C TYR A 251 1.05 3.57 -0.98
N GLY A 252 1.89 2.77 -1.63
CA GLY A 252 3.30 3.11 -1.88
C GLY A 252 3.44 4.36 -2.76
N GLU A 253 2.67 4.46 -3.84
CA GLU A 253 2.63 5.64 -4.73
C GLU A 253 2.19 6.89 -3.98
N ILE A 254 1.13 6.81 -3.19
CA ILE A 254 0.66 7.91 -2.34
C ILE A 254 1.76 8.36 -1.38
N GLY A 255 2.45 7.42 -0.72
CA GLY A 255 3.56 7.72 0.19
C GLY A 255 4.70 8.46 -0.50
N VAL A 256 5.12 8.02 -1.69
CA VAL A 256 6.19 8.68 -2.47
C VAL A 256 5.75 10.08 -2.90
N ILE A 257 4.52 10.27 -3.39
CA ILE A 257 4.02 11.59 -3.78
C ILE A 257 3.97 12.53 -2.57
N LEU A 258 3.52 12.07 -1.41
CA LEU A 258 3.51 12.87 -0.18
C LEU A 258 4.92 13.31 0.22
N VAL A 259 5.92 12.41 0.13
CA VAL A 259 7.33 12.77 0.40
C VAL A 259 7.85 13.81 -0.59
N LEU A 260 7.50 13.72 -1.88
CA LEU A 260 7.88 14.71 -2.90
C LEU A 260 7.21 16.07 -2.69
N CYS A 261 6.04 16.11 -2.05
CA CYS A 261 5.31 17.33 -1.72
C CYS A 261 5.77 18.02 -0.43
N LEU A 262 6.72 17.42 0.34
CA LEU A 262 7.20 18.03 1.58
C LEU A 262 7.96 19.34 1.30
N PRO A 263 7.53 20.46 1.89
CA PRO A 263 8.15 21.77 1.64
C PRO A 263 9.55 21.95 2.25
N PHE A 264 9.96 21.02 3.12
CA PHE A 264 11.23 21.10 3.84
C PHE A 264 12.46 20.69 2.99
N ILE A 265 12.26 20.05 1.85
CA ILE A 265 13.32 19.61 0.96
C ILE A 265 13.36 20.54 -0.24
N SER A 266 14.42 21.39 -0.34
CA SER A 266 14.58 22.29 -1.46
C SER A 266 14.75 21.53 -2.80
N PRO A 267 14.31 22.11 -3.94
CA PRO A 267 14.46 21.48 -5.26
C PRO A 267 15.91 21.12 -5.59
N LEU A 268 16.90 21.89 -5.12
CA LEU A 268 18.31 21.59 -5.29
C LEU A 268 18.78 20.34 -4.52
N ARG A 269 18.18 20.07 -3.35
CA ARG A 269 18.45 18.82 -2.61
C ARG A 269 17.83 17.63 -3.32
N TRP A 270 16.63 17.77 -3.87
CA TRP A 270 16.00 16.77 -4.73
C TRP A 270 16.86 16.46 -5.95
N GLN A 271 17.44 17.47 -6.60
CA GLN A 271 18.35 17.26 -7.72
C GLN A 271 19.55 16.39 -7.32
N LYS A 272 20.20 16.67 -6.18
CA LYS A 272 21.32 15.84 -5.67
C LYS A 272 20.92 14.39 -5.44
N ILE A 273 19.72 14.16 -4.91
CA ILE A 273 19.16 12.82 -4.71
C ILE A 273 18.94 12.13 -6.06
N PHE A 274 18.34 12.83 -7.05
CA PHE A 274 18.04 12.25 -8.36
C PHE A 274 19.27 12.12 -9.28
N MET A 275 20.32 12.92 -9.05
CA MET A 275 21.59 12.85 -9.80
C MET A 275 22.61 11.87 -9.19
N PHE A 276 22.27 11.15 -8.14
CA PHE A 276 23.18 10.16 -7.57
C PHE A 276 23.61 9.14 -8.64
N PRO A 277 24.91 8.80 -8.77
CA PRO A 277 25.44 8.02 -9.90
C PRO A 277 24.78 6.66 -10.12
N LEU A 278 24.18 6.08 -9.06
CA LEU A 278 23.44 4.83 -9.14
C LEU A 278 22.19 4.96 -10.02
N TRP A 279 21.52 6.12 -9.96
CA TRP A 279 20.31 6.38 -10.76
C TRP A 279 20.60 6.53 -12.23
N SER A 280 21.74 7.11 -12.61
CA SER A 280 22.13 7.26 -14.02
C SER A 280 22.41 5.91 -14.68
N LYS A 281 23.03 4.96 -13.97
CA LYS A 281 23.22 3.58 -14.44
C LYS A 281 21.90 2.80 -14.51
N MET A 282 20.95 3.11 -13.64
CA MET A 282 19.62 2.50 -13.61
C MET A 282 18.61 3.18 -14.56
N ALA A 283 18.91 4.34 -15.11
CA ALA A 283 17.93 5.13 -15.88
C ALA A 283 17.34 4.36 -17.10
N VAL A 284 18.16 3.59 -17.79
CA VAL A 284 17.70 2.76 -18.93
C VAL A 284 16.79 1.63 -18.45
N PHE A 285 17.13 0.98 -17.34
CA PHE A 285 16.33 -0.06 -16.72
C PHE A 285 15.03 0.54 -16.15
N TRP A 286 15.11 1.73 -15.54
CA TRP A 286 14.00 2.45 -14.93
C TRP A 286 12.91 2.80 -15.94
N ASN A 287 13.28 3.28 -17.14
CA ASN A 287 12.33 3.59 -18.19
C ASN A 287 11.59 2.33 -18.71
N LYS A 288 12.31 1.22 -18.85
CA LYS A 288 11.70 -0.07 -19.26
C LYS A 288 10.76 -0.59 -18.18
N MET A 289 11.18 -0.58 -16.92
CA MET A 289 10.37 -1.00 -15.78
C MET A 289 9.12 -0.12 -15.64
N PHE A 290 9.29 1.19 -15.84
CA PHE A 290 8.20 2.16 -15.79
C PHE A 290 7.12 1.85 -16.85
N LEU A 291 7.54 1.57 -18.08
CA LEU A 291 6.65 1.19 -19.16
C LEU A 291 5.94 -0.14 -18.88
N THR A 292 6.67 -1.12 -18.36
CA THR A 292 6.10 -2.43 -17.99
C THR A 292 5.01 -2.29 -16.92
N ILE A 293 5.22 -1.47 -15.90
CA ILE A 293 4.22 -1.22 -14.85
C ILE A 293 2.98 -0.53 -15.44
N ILE A 294 3.14 0.46 -16.33
CA ILE A 294 2.00 1.10 -17.01
C ILE A 294 1.18 0.07 -17.78
N VAL A 295 1.83 -0.76 -18.59
CA VAL A 295 1.13 -1.79 -19.38
C VAL A 295 0.38 -2.75 -18.48
N LEU A 296 1.01 -3.21 -17.38
CA LEU A 296 0.38 -4.09 -16.40
C LEU A 296 -0.85 -3.43 -15.76
N LEU A 297 -0.74 -2.16 -15.32
CA LEU A 297 -1.85 -1.41 -14.72
C LEU A 297 -2.99 -1.18 -15.73
N ILE A 298 -2.68 -0.91 -17.00
CA ILE A 298 -3.69 -0.78 -18.05
C ILE A 298 -4.44 -2.10 -18.24
N VAL A 299 -3.74 -3.25 -18.30
CA VAL A 299 -4.37 -4.57 -18.42
C VAL A 299 -5.30 -4.84 -17.25
N LEU A 300 -4.83 -4.58 -16.01
CA LEU A 300 -5.65 -4.75 -14.80
C LEU A 300 -6.86 -3.80 -14.78
N PHE A 301 -6.70 -2.58 -15.24
CA PHE A 301 -7.80 -1.61 -15.36
C PHE A 301 -8.84 -2.06 -16.37
N LEU A 302 -8.41 -2.49 -17.57
CA LEU A 302 -9.31 -2.98 -18.61
C LEU A 302 -10.05 -4.25 -18.19
N ASP A 303 -9.38 -5.16 -17.47
CA ASP A 303 -10.02 -6.35 -16.91
C ASP A 303 -11.08 -5.96 -15.87
N ALA A 304 -10.78 -5.01 -14.98
CA ALA A 304 -11.75 -4.49 -14.03
C ALA A 304 -12.96 -3.80 -14.71
N VAL A 305 -12.74 -3.02 -15.78
CA VAL A 305 -13.83 -2.43 -16.60
C VAL A 305 -14.70 -3.52 -17.22
N ARG A 306 -14.09 -4.56 -17.76
CA ARG A 306 -14.80 -5.71 -18.35
C ARG A 306 -15.66 -6.42 -17.28
N GLU A 307 -15.11 -6.65 -16.09
CA GLU A 307 -15.86 -7.25 -14.98
C GLU A 307 -17.04 -6.38 -14.54
N VAL A 308 -16.84 -5.07 -14.38
CA VAL A 308 -17.93 -4.14 -14.02
C VAL A 308 -19.04 -4.16 -15.07
N ARG A 309 -18.69 -4.07 -16.37
CA ARG A 309 -19.68 -4.15 -17.46
C ARG A 309 -20.47 -5.46 -17.43
N LYS A 310 -19.77 -6.60 -17.25
CA LYS A 310 -20.39 -7.92 -17.17
C LYS A 310 -21.43 -8.00 -16.04
N TYR A 311 -21.08 -7.56 -14.83
CA TYR A 311 -21.97 -7.67 -13.67
C TYR A 311 -23.03 -6.56 -13.63
N SER A 312 -22.78 -5.41 -14.23
CA SER A 312 -23.78 -4.33 -14.37
C SER A 312 -24.91 -4.74 -15.33
N SER A 313 -24.59 -5.36 -16.46
CA SER A 313 -25.62 -5.84 -17.41
C SER A 313 -26.48 -6.96 -16.83
N VAL A 314 -25.89 -7.88 -16.09
CA VAL A 314 -26.61 -8.96 -15.40
C VAL A 314 -27.52 -8.38 -14.30
N HIS A 315 -27.03 -7.41 -13.52
CA HIS A 315 -27.81 -6.73 -12.47
C HIS A 315 -29.06 -6.04 -13.02
N VAL A 316 -28.98 -5.40 -14.21
CA VAL A 316 -30.13 -4.74 -14.85
C VAL A 316 -31.15 -5.78 -15.31
N ASN A 317 -30.72 -6.88 -15.91
CA ASN A 317 -31.61 -7.92 -16.43
C ASN A 317 -32.32 -8.69 -15.32
N GLU A 318 -31.65 -8.98 -14.18
CA GLU A 318 -32.27 -9.69 -13.05
C GLU A 318 -33.20 -8.80 -12.22
N LYS A 319 -32.95 -7.50 -12.14
CA LYS A 319 -33.87 -6.52 -11.54
C LYS A 319 -35.22 -6.45 -12.29
N ALA A 320 -35.16 -6.66 -13.62
CA ALA A 320 -36.36 -6.72 -14.46
C ALA A 320 -37.11 -8.06 -14.40
N ALA A 321 -36.43 -9.15 -13.96
CA ALA A 321 -36.98 -10.51 -13.97
C ALA A 321 -37.55 -11.01 -12.62
N ASN A 322 -37.61 -10.20 -11.58
CA ASN A 322 -38.21 -10.53 -10.25
C ASN A 322 -37.64 -11.84 -9.60
N VAL A 323 -36.35 -12.13 -9.79
CA VAL A 323 -35.64 -13.35 -9.34
C VAL A 323 -35.22 -13.25 -7.88
N ASN A 324 -35.22 -14.39 -7.18
CA ASN A 324 -34.89 -14.59 -5.76
C ASN A 324 -33.84 -13.65 -5.16
N SER A 325 -34.17 -13.01 -4.03
CA SER A 325 -33.36 -12.07 -3.25
C SER A 325 -31.89 -12.52 -3.06
N SER A 326 -31.62 -13.79 -2.87
CA SER A 326 -30.28 -14.36 -2.65
C SER A 326 -29.37 -14.29 -3.89
N ALA A 327 -29.92 -14.50 -5.10
CA ALA A 327 -29.16 -14.40 -6.35
C ALA A 327 -28.80 -12.95 -6.67
N PHE A 328 -29.74 -12.03 -6.42
CA PHE A 328 -29.54 -10.60 -6.57
C PHE A 328 -28.43 -10.06 -5.68
N ASP A 329 -28.42 -10.38 -4.38
CA ASP A 329 -27.37 -10.00 -3.43
C ASP A 329 -25.99 -10.50 -3.84
N HIS A 330 -25.92 -11.70 -4.40
CA HIS A 330 -24.67 -12.29 -4.89
C HIS A 330 -24.08 -11.52 -6.08
N ILE A 331 -24.94 -11.09 -7.01
CA ILE A 331 -24.51 -10.31 -8.19
C ILE A 331 -24.12 -8.91 -7.78
N GLN A 332 -24.88 -8.28 -6.88
CA GLN A 332 -24.54 -6.98 -6.31
C GLN A 332 -23.19 -7.01 -5.60
N MET A 333 -22.89 -8.07 -4.85
CA MET A 333 -21.58 -8.25 -4.21
C MET A 333 -20.45 -8.41 -5.21
N LYS A 334 -20.66 -9.09 -6.34
CA LYS A 334 -19.65 -9.18 -7.42
C LYS A 334 -19.46 -7.83 -8.08
N LEU A 335 -20.53 -7.08 -8.34
CA LEU A 335 -20.47 -5.73 -8.89
C LEU A 335 -19.65 -4.79 -7.99
N PHE A 336 -19.91 -4.77 -6.68
CA PHE A 336 -19.13 -3.96 -5.74
C PHE A 336 -17.63 -4.32 -5.71
N ARG A 337 -17.29 -5.60 -5.82
CA ARG A 337 -15.89 -6.03 -5.89
C ARG A 337 -15.21 -5.55 -7.17
N SER A 338 -15.91 -5.66 -8.29
CA SER A 338 -15.40 -5.21 -9.59
C SER A 338 -15.25 -3.68 -9.61
N GLN A 339 -16.20 -2.93 -9.05
CA GLN A 339 -16.09 -1.47 -8.88
C GLN A 339 -14.89 -1.09 -8.00
N ARG A 340 -14.70 -1.74 -6.84
CA ARG A 340 -13.52 -1.51 -6.01
C ARG A 340 -12.22 -1.76 -6.79
N ASN A 341 -12.15 -2.85 -7.54
CA ASN A 341 -10.98 -3.21 -8.33
C ASN A 341 -10.71 -2.18 -9.44
N LEU A 342 -11.78 -1.66 -10.06
CA LEU A 342 -11.73 -0.57 -11.03
C LEU A 342 -11.14 0.70 -10.41
N TYR A 343 -11.61 1.11 -9.23
CA TYR A 343 -11.07 2.29 -8.54
C TYR A 343 -9.61 2.10 -8.16
N LEU A 344 -9.25 0.94 -7.59
CA LEU A 344 -7.85 0.67 -7.20
C LEU A 344 -6.90 0.72 -8.39
N SER A 345 -7.23 0.04 -9.48
CA SER A 345 -6.37 0.02 -10.69
C SER A 345 -6.35 1.37 -11.40
N GLY A 346 -7.48 2.07 -11.47
CA GLY A 346 -7.58 3.40 -12.07
C GLY A 346 -6.79 4.46 -11.30
N PHE A 347 -6.91 4.49 -9.96
CA PHE A 347 -6.13 5.40 -9.14
C PHE A 347 -4.64 5.09 -9.16
N SER A 348 -4.24 3.80 -9.14
CA SER A 348 -2.82 3.43 -9.28
C SER A 348 -2.26 3.90 -10.63
N LEU A 349 -2.97 3.70 -11.72
CA LEU A 349 -2.54 4.18 -13.04
C LEU A 349 -2.41 5.71 -13.08
N PHE A 350 -3.42 6.42 -12.56
CA PHE A 350 -3.41 7.89 -12.50
C PHE A 350 -2.25 8.42 -11.65
N LEU A 351 -2.08 7.92 -10.42
CA LEU A 351 -1.03 8.37 -9.52
C LEU A 351 0.36 8.04 -10.06
N TRP A 352 0.54 6.92 -10.76
CA TRP A 352 1.80 6.57 -11.42
C TRP A 352 2.17 7.57 -12.51
N LEU A 353 1.19 8.03 -13.30
CA LEU A 353 1.39 9.09 -14.30
C LEU A 353 1.71 10.44 -13.64
N VAL A 354 0.99 10.79 -12.56
CA VAL A 354 1.25 12.01 -11.78
C VAL A 354 2.65 11.96 -11.19
N LEU A 355 3.07 10.85 -10.59
CA LEU A 355 4.41 10.67 -10.03
C LEU A 355 5.50 10.90 -11.09
N ARG A 356 5.34 10.31 -12.27
CA ARG A 356 6.27 10.54 -13.40
C ARG A 356 6.35 12.01 -13.76
N ARG A 357 5.21 12.68 -13.91
CA ARG A 357 5.15 14.10 -14.27
C ARG A 357 5.81 14.98 -13.21
N THR A 358 5.54 14.71 -11.93
CA THR A 358 6.11 15.43 -10.79
C THR A 358 7.63 15.29 -10.75
N VAL A 359 8.17 14.10 -10.90
CA VAL A 359 9.62 13.87 -10.94
C VAL A 359 10.26 14.60 -12.13
N THR A 360 9.61 14.56 -13.30
CA THR A 360 10.09 15.28 -14.49
C THR A 360 10.12 16.80 -14.27
N LEU A 361 9.05 17.37 -13.70
CA LEU A 361 8.96 18.80 -13.41
C LEU A 361 9.98 19.24 -12.35
N LEU A 362 10.16 18.45 -11.29
CA LEU A 362 11.18 18.73 -10.26
C LEU A 362 12.58 18.73 -10.85
N THR A 363 12.88 17.78 -11.74
CA THR A 363 14.19 17.69 -12.40
C THR A 363 14.42 18.90 -13.33
N GLN A 364 13.40 19.33 -14.08
CA GLN A 364 13.47 20.52 -14.93
C GLN A 364 13.66 21.77 -14.09
N LEU A 365 12.85 21.96 -13.05
CA LEU A 365 12.96 23.13 -12.14
C LEU A 365 14.33 23.20 -11.50
N ALA A 366 14.87 22.08 -11.03
CA ALA A 366 16.20 22.03 -10.43
C ALA A 366 17.30 22.41 -11.44
N LYS A 367 17.16 21.98 -12.71
CA LYS A 367 18.10 22.37 -13.78
C LYS A 367 18.05 23.87 -14.07
N GLU A 368 16.86 24.45 -14.16
CA GLU A 368 16.68 25.90 -14.37
C GLU A 368 17.22 26.72 -13.18
N MET A 369 16.97 26.27 -11.95
CA MET A 369 17.53 26.92 -10.76
C MET A 369 19.05 26.87 -10.72
N ALA A 370 19.67 25.74 -11.12
CA ALA A 370 21.11 25.62 -11.20
C ALA A 370 21.69 26.52 -12.30
N SER A 371 21.04 26.62 -13.45
CA SER A 371 21.40 27.54 -14.52
C SER A 371 21.33 29.01 -14.08
N HIS A 372 20.25 29.37 -13.38
CA HIS A 372 20.07 30.71 -12.84
C HIS A 372 21.15 31.08 -11.81
N ALA A 373 21.46 30.18 -10.90
CA ALA A 373 22.52 30.38 -9.91
C ALA A 373 23.91 30.53 -10.57
N ALA A 374 24.19 29.77 -11.62
CA ALA A 374 25.44 29.91 -12.38
C ALA A 374 25.52 31.26 -13.10
N LEU A 375 24.43 31.72 -13.70
CA LEU A 375 24.35 33.08 -14.33
C LEU A 375 24.51 34.17 -13.31
N GLU A 376 23.90 34.08 -12.15
CA GLU A 376 24.03 35.03 -11.06
C GLU A 376 25.49 35.15 -10.57
N THR A 377 26.19 34.03 -10.43
CA THR A 377 27.61 34.02 -10.10
C THR A 377 28.44 34.71 -11.18
N GLN A 378 28.20 34.44 -12.48
CA GLN A 378 28.89 35.08 -13.59
C GLN A 378 28.63 36.60 -13.64
N VAL A 379 27.41 37.06 -13.36
CA VAL A 379 27.08 38.47 -13.31
C VAL A 379 27.79 39.16 -12.15
N ASN A 380 27.83 38.53 -10.99
CA ASN A 380 28.54 39.03 -9.81
C ASN A 380 30.07 39.15 -10.07
N ASP A 381 30.67 38.11 -10.65
CA ASP A 381 32.10 38.07 -10.99
C ASP A 381 32.42 39.13 -12.03
N ALA A 382 31.59 39.32 -13.07
CA ALA A 382 31.74 40.35 -14.07
C ALA A 382 31.58 41.77 -13.47
N THR A 383 30.65 41.95 -12.52
CA THR A 383 30.44 43.21 -11.83
C THR A 383 31.60 43.57 -10.92
N GLU A 384 32.19 42.60 -10.24
CA GLU A 384 33.38 42.79 -9.40
C GLU A 384 34.61 43.14 -10.26
N ALA A 385 34.79 42.44 -11.39
CA ALA A 385 35.83 42.75 -12.34
C ALA A 385 35.70 44.18 -12.91
N ALA A 386 34.48 44.57 -13.31
CA ALA A 386 34.20 45.93 -13.79
C ALA A 386 34.52 46.99 -12.73
N LYS A 387 34.17 46.78 -11.46
CA LYS A 387 34.53 47.67 -10.36
C LYS A 387 36.05 47.79 -10.18
N LYS A 388 36.79 46.70 -10.28
CA LYS A 388 38.27 46.71 -10.22
C LYS A 388 38.87 47.53 -11.37
N TYR A 389 38.37 47.32 -12.59
CA TYR A 389 38.82 48.10 -13.74
C TYR A 389 38.46 49.57 -13.66
N MET A 390 37.31 49.95 -13.11
CA MET A 390 36.94 51.35 -12.88
C MET A 390 37.89 52.01 -11.86
N ALA A 391 38.15 51.32 -10.74
CA ALA A 391 39.08 51.83 -9.72
C ALA A 391 40.51 51.96 -10.26
N GLU A 392 40.97 51.04 -11.13
CA GLU A 392 42.26 51.10 -11.79
C GLU A 392 42.33 52.26 -12.81
N ASN A 393 41.26 52.49 -13.57
CA ASN A 393 41.14 53.63 -14.46
C ASN A 393 41.14 54.97 -13.71
N GLU A 394 40.47 55.07 -12.58
CA GLU A 394 40.50 56.28 -11.71
C GLU A 394 41.94 56.50 -11.19
N ARG A 395 42.63 55.48 -10.72
CA ARG A 395 44.05 55.60 -10.30
C ARG A 395 44.97 56.01 -11.43
N LEU A 396 44.78 55.45 -12.63
CA LEU A 396 45.56 55.85 -13.80
C LEU A 396 45.26 57.29 -14.26
N GLN A 397 44.02 57.77 -14.18
CA GLN A 397 43.65 59.13 -14.45
C GLN A 397 44.22 60.12 -13.41
N GLU A 398 44.20 59.79 -12.13
CA GLU A 398 44.84 60.55 -11.07
C GLU A 398 46.39 60.62 -11.26
N ALA A 399 47.00 59.49 -11.65
CA ALA A 399 48.43 59.45 -11.95
C ALA A 399 48.82 60.25 -13.19
N LEU A 400 47.91 60.38 -14.19
CA LEU A 400 48.11 61.20 -15.38
C LEU A 400 47.85 62.71 -15.09
N SER A 401 46.85 63.03 -14.25
CA SER A 401 46.58 64.42 -13.85
C SER A 401 47.61 64.98 -12.87
N GLY A 402 48.26 64.13 -12.04
CA GLY A 402 49.34 64.53 -11.12
C GLY A 402 50.74 64.72 -11.77
N LYS A 403 50.88 64.43 -13.07
CA LYS A 403 52.14 64.54 -13.82
C LYS A 403 52.19 65.76 -14.76
N GLY A 404 51.48 66.79 -14.44
CA GLY A 404 51.60 68.11 -15.11
C GLY A 404 52.61 68.99 -14.40
N ASP A 405 53.86 68.64 -14.32
CA ASP A 405 55.04 69.49 -14.28
C ASP A 405 56.28 68.69 -13.85
N SER A 406 57.01 68.24 -14.81
CA SER A 406 58.50 68.34 -14.86
C SER A 406 59.07 67.47 -16.00
N LYS A 407 59.67 68.24 -16.95
CA LYS A 407 60.53 67.69 -17.98
C LYS A 407 61.67 66.88 -17.39
N LYS A 408 61.83 65.62 -17.82
CA LYS A 408 63.12 65.05 -18.12
C LYS A 408 63.01 64.00 -19.23
N LYS A 409 63.51 64.34 -20.40
CA LYS A 409 63.92 63.45 -21.48
C LYS A 409 64.92 62.44 -20.91
N VAL A 410 64.73 61.14 -21.09
CA VAL A 410 65.67 60.12 -21.54
C VAL A 410 65.00 58.74 -21.42
N SER A 411 65.17 57.92 -22.50
CA SER A 411 64.81 56.52 -22.64
C SER A 411 63.33 56.16 -22.87
N THR A 412 62.82 56.55 -24.05
CA THR A 412 61.42 56.34 -24.41
C THR A 412 61.15 55.21 -25.41
N ASP A 413 62.19 54.59 -26.02
CA ASP A 413 61.90 53.63 -27.11
C ASP A 413 61.48 52.20 -26.61
N ALA A 414 62.07 51.73 -25.54
CA ALA A 414 61.75 50.38 -25.04
C ALA A 414 60.46 50.29 -24.20
N THR A 415 60.01 51.44 -23.64
CA THR A 415 58.77 51.53 -22.89
C THR A 415 57.57 51.81 -23.79
N GLU A 416 57.75 52.48 -24.90
CA GLU A 416 56.70 52.77 -25.90
C GLU A 416 56.32 51.50 -26.68
N GLU A 417 57.28 50.63 -26.99
CA GLU A 417 57.02 49.36 -27.66
C GLU A 417 56.24 48.41 -26.77
N LYS A 418 56.62 48.30 -25.50
CA LYS A 418 55.86 47.50 -24.51
C LYS A 418 54.47 48.03 -24.25
N LEU A 419 54.28 49.34 -24.22
CA LEU A 419 52.96 49.97 -24.09
C LEU A 419 52.08 49.76 -25.34
N LYS A 420 52.71 49.81 -26.54
CA LYS A 420 52.01 49.49 -27.79
C LYS A 420 51.56 48.02 -27.84
N GLU A 421 52.42 47.13 -27.43
CA GLU A 421 52.06 45.67 -27.33
C GLU A 421 50.93 45.41 -26.32
N GLU A 422 50.94 46.06 -25.16
CA GLU A 422 49.91 45.99 -24.14
C GLU A 422 48.58 46.57 -24.61
N ILE A 423 48.62 47.70 -25.33
CA ILE A 423 47.42 48.32 -25.93
C ILE A 423 46.82 47.41 -27.02
N GLU A 424 47.60 46.76 -27.85
CA GLU A 424 47.13 45.83 -28.86
C GLU A 424 46.54 44.57 -28.21
N ARG A 425 47.16 44.07 -27.14
CA ARG A 425 46.65 42.95 -26.36
C ARG A 425 45.31 43.29 -25.71
N LEU A 426 45.20 44.42 -25.04
CA LEU A 426 43.96 44.89 -24.42
C LEU A 426 42.85 45.21 -25.43
N LYS A 427 43.18 45.73 -26.61
CA LYS A 427 42.25 45.88 -27.72
C LYS A 427 41.70 44.52 -28.21
N ALA A 428 42.55 43.54 -28.36
CA ALA A 428 42.17 42.21 -28.78
C ALA A 428 41.26 41.52 -27.71
N GLU A 429 41.54 41.76 -26.44
CA GLU A 429 40.74 41.23 -25.33
C GLU A 429 39.37 41.93 -25.21
N LEU A 430 39.37 43.26 -25.42
CA LEU A 430 38.13 44.05 -25.48
C LEU A 430 37.26 43.63 -26.67
N GLN A 431 37.86 43.36 -27.82
CA GLN A 431 37.14 42.87 -29.01
C GLN A 431 36.54 41.50 -28.74
N LYS A 432 37.28 40.61 -28.06
CA LYS A 432 36.83 39.25 -27.69
C LYS A 432 35.65 39.28 -26.70
N THR A 433 35.74 40.13 -25.67
CA THR A 433 34.66 40.30 -24.69
C THR A 433 33.44 41.01 -25.27
N SER A 434 33.64 42.02 -26.16
CA SER A 434 32.55 42.64 -26.89
C SER A 434 31.81 41.69 -27.81
N ASN A 435 32.52 40.80 -28.51
CA ASN A 435 31.91 39.79 -29.37
C ASN A 435 31.15 38.72 -28.53
N ALA A 436 31.71 38.33 -27.40
CA ALA A 436 31.03 37.43 -26.46
C ALA A 436 29.76 38.06 -25.87
N PHE A 437 29.81 39.34 -25.51
CA PHE A 437 28.66 40.11 -25.03
C PHE A 437 27.57 40.21 -26.09
N HIS A 438 27.96 40.53 -27.33
CA HIS A 438 27.01 40.61 -28.44
C HIS A 438 26.32 39.26 -28.74
N LYS A 439 27.10 38.18 -28.66
CA LYS A 439 26.58 36.83 -28.80
C LYS A 439 25.59 36.45 -27.67
N ALA A 440 25.95 36.70 -26.43
CA ALA A 440 25.07 36.48 -25.29
C ALA A 440 23.79 37.30 -25.33
N LYS A 441 23.89 38.56 -25.82
CA LYS A 441 22.73 39.47 -26.02
C LYS A 441 21.78 38.95 -27.09
N THR A 442 22.33 38.44 -28.21
CA THR A 442 21.51 37.85 -29.29
C THR A 442 20.84 36.53 -28.87
N GLU A 443 21.57 35.70 -28.17
CA GLU A 443 21.03 34.43 -27.59
C GLU A 443 19.92 34.75 -26.58
N GLY A 444 20.15 35.72 -25.66
CA GLY A 444 19.13 36.17 -24.70
C GLY A 444 17.87 36.73 -25.36
N ALA A 445 18.02 37.48 -26.44
CA ALA A 445 16.89 38.01 -27.22
C ALA A 445 16.12 36.91 -27.95
N ALA A 446 16.83 35.86 -28.48
CA ALA A 446 16.22 34.70 -29.10
C ALA A 446 15.40 33.87 -28.11
N VAL A 447 15.95 33.58 -26.91
CA VAL A 447 15.27 32.87 -25.84
C VAL A 447 14.04 33.67 -25.35
N LYS A 448 14.15 34.99 -25.23
CA LYS A 448 13.01 35.86 -24.84
C LYS A 448 11.89 35.78 -25.89
N LYS A 449 12.23 35.83 -27.16
CA LYS A 449 11.27 35.73 -28.28
C LYS A 449 10.59 34.31 -28.31
N GLN A 450 11.37 33.30 -28.04
CA GLN A 450 10.86 31.92 -27.94
C GLN A 450 9.90 31.75 -26.77
N SER A 451 10.23 32.31 -25.60
CA SER A 451 9.37 32.32 -24.43
C SER A 451 8.05 33.07 -24.65
N GLU A 452 8.11 34.23 -25.34
CA GLU A 452 6.91 34.98 -25.70
C GLU A 452 6.03 34.27 -26.73
N SER A 453 6.63 33.54 -27.67
CA SER A 453 5.89 32.71 -28.62
C SER A 453 5.18 31.55 -27.91
N LEU A 454 5.89 30.82 -27.02
CA LEU A 454 5.33 29.72 -26.24
C LEU A 454 4.18 30.19 -25.32
N ARG A 455 4.30 31.38 -24.77
CA ARG A 455 3.24 32.00 -23.96
C ARG A 455 1.99 32.30 -24.78
N ARG A 456 2.16 32.80 -26.02
CA ARG A 456 1.03 33.04 -26.94
C ARG A 456 0.33 31.73 -27.35
N GLU A 457 1.09 30.71 -27.64
CA GLU A 457 0.52 29.39 -27.93
C GLU A 457 -0.23 28.78 -26.72
N TYR A 458 0.32 28.96 -25.50
CA TYR A 458 -0.36 28.55 -24.29
C TYR A 458 -1.68 29.30 -24.09
N ASP A 459 -1.69 30.62 -24.23
CA ASP A 459 -2.88 31.46 -24.11
C ASP A 459 -3.92 31.15 -25.20
N HIS A 460 -3.49 30.76 -26.39
CA HIS A 460 -4.37 30.27 -27.46
C HIS A 460 -5.02 28.92 -27.13
N LEU A 461 -4.23 27.95 -26.68
CA LEU A 461 -4.72 26.65 -26.25
C LEU A 461 -5.68 26.73 -25.05
N MET A 462 -5.42 27.63 -24.13
CA MET A 462 -6.35 27.88 -23.00
C MET A 462 -7.70 28.43 -23.48
N LYS A 463 -7.70 29.35 -24.45
CA LYS A 463 -8.95 29.84 -25.04
C LYS A 463 -9.71 28.76 -25.82
N GLU A 464 -9.03 27.90 -26.56
CA GLU A 464 -9.66 26.77 -27.23
C GLU A 464 -10.25 25.78 -26.24
N PHE A 465 -9.54 25.50 -25.15
CA PHE A 465 -10.04 24.64 -24.08
C PHE A 465 -11.29 25.21 -23.41
N GLU A 466 -11.32 26.50 -23.09
CA GLU A 466 -12.49 27.19 -22.53
C GLU A 466 -13.69 27.15 -23.51
N GLN A 467 -13.45 27.33 -24.80
CA GLN A 467 -14.51 27.22 -25.83
C GLN A 467 -15.06 25.81 -25.95
N LEU A 468 -14.20 24.80 -25.90
CA LEU A 468 -14.62 23.39 -25.90
C LEU A 468 -15.41 23.04 -24.64
N GLN A 469 -15.01 23.53 -23.50
CA GLN A 469 -15.72 23.32 -22.24
C GLN A 469 -17.11 23.99 -22.24
N GLN A 470 -17.22 25.21 -22.81
CA GLN A 470 -18.52 25.87 -22.98
C GLN A 470 -19.43 25.14 -23.97
N ARG A 471 -18.87 24.52 -25.04
CA ARG A 471 -19.65 23.69 -25.98
C ARG A 471 -20.13 22.40 -25.35
N LEU A 472 -19.32 21.77 -24.49
CA LEU A 472 -19.70 20.57 -23.73
C LEU A 472 -20.82 20.88 -22.75
N ASN A 473 -20.71 21.93 -21.97
CA ASN A 473 -21.75 22.34 -21.01
C ASN A 473 -23.07 22.69 -21.74
N LYS A 474 -23.03 23.37 -22.88
CA LYS A 474 -24.22 23.62 -23.72
C LYS A 474 -24.81 22.39 -24.37
N ALA A 475 -24.05 21.30 -24.53
CA ALA A 475 -24.52 20.04 -25.06
C ALA A 475 -25.15 19.15 -23.98
N GLU A 476 -24.71 19.31 -22.72
CA GLU A 476 -25.31 18.66 -21.54
C GLU A 476 -26.65 19.33 -21.19
N ASP A 477 -26.74 20.65 -21.18
CA ASP A 477 -27.99 21.39 -20.94
C ASP A 477 -29.08 21.12 -22.01
N LYS A 478 -28.71 20.65 -23.22
CA LYS A 478 -29.65 20.24 -24.25
C LYS A 478 -30.10 18.79 -24.15
N LYS A 479 -29.52 17.97 -23.30
CA LYS A 479 -29.94 16.59 -23.05
C LYS A 479 -30.90 16.45 -21.88
N ASP A 480 -31.01 17.46 -21.05
CA ASP A 480 -31.89 17.51 -19.87
C ASP A 480 -33.16 18.32 -20.11
N LEU A 481 -33.42 18.77 -21.36
CA LEU A 481 -34.69 19.32 -21.89
C LEU A 481 -35.29 18.34 -22.90
#